data_94fa61b82df1ee0c5faf10adca84d7aa
#
_entry.id   94fa61b82df1ee0c5faf10adca84d7aa
#
_cell.length_a   1.000
_cell.length_b   1.000
_cell.length_c   1.000
_cell.angle_alpha   90.00
_cell.angle_beta   90.00
_cell.angle_gamma   90.00
#
_symmetry.space_group_name_H-M   'P 1'
#
loop_
_entity.id
_entity.type
_entity.pdbx_description
1 polymer ?
#
loop_
_entity_poly.entity_id
_entity_poly.type
_entity_poly.pdbx_seq_one_letter_code
_entity_poly.pdbx_strand_id
1 'polypeptide(L)'
;MYKNIEDICIKENIKLAKLGLSEHSFGNVSIRANDDLFFIKPSGVKVNKLKKGQCPLINIKTGKVVNRSVLKPSVDTPTHLEIYKNFKNIKSISHCHSMYATAWAQASRSIPLLGTTHADFWKNDIPVVKYLKKKEMKKYELYTGKLICKKIKDEKINIDTCPGLLVSGHGQFSWGNAYVKAVINSNLIEYIARIAYAAIKIGIKKKLPKYISKFHFDRKNSKKKYYGQN
;
A
#
# COMPACT_ATOMS: atom_id res chain seq x y z
N MET A 1 -22.91 11.22 -8.73
CA MET A 1 -22.46 10.15 -9.61
C MET A 1 -21.54 9.14 -8.91
N TYR A 2 -20.63 9.51 -8.01
CA TYR A 2 -19.66 8.59 -7.39
C TYR A 2 -19.92 8.25 -5.92
N LYS A 3 -21.17 8.37 -5.43
CA LYS A 3 -21.52 8.16 -4.01
C LYS A 3 -21.12 6.77 -3.49
N ASN A 4 -21.30 5.73 -4.30
CA ASN A 4 -20.90 4.36 -3.90
C ASN A 4 -19.37 4.18 -3.76
N ILE A 5 -18.57 4.89 -4.57
CA ILE A 5 -17.10 4.81 -4.50
C ILE A 5 -16.58 5.54 -3.26
N GLU A 6 -17.20 6.68 -2.91
CA GLU A 6 -16.89 7.37 -1.66
C GLU A 6 -17.20 6.50 -0.44
N ASP A 7 -18.36 5.82 -0.42
CA ASP A 7 -18.73 4.89 0.65
C ASP A 7 -17.71 3.75 0.78
N ILE A 8 -17.18 3.24 -0.34
CA ILE A 8 -16.11 2.24 -0.32
C ILE A 8 -14.82 2.85 0.27
N CYS A 9 -14.45 4.08 -0.11
CA CYS A 9 -13.29 4.76 0.44
C CYS A 9 -13.40 4.90 1.97
N ILE A 10 -14.54 5.30 2.48
CA ILE A 10 -14.83 5.39 3.92
C ILE A 10 -14.70 4.02 4.59
N LYS A 11 -15.36 2.99 4.04
CA LYS A 11 -15.34 1.62 4.59
C LYS A 11 -13.92 1.05 4.66
N GLU A 12 -13.10 1.24 3.63
CA GLU A 12 -11.74 0.72 3.60
C GLU A 12 -10.82 1.49 4.58
N ASN A 13 -11.01 2.80 4.79
CA ASN A 13 -10.32 3.54 5.84
C ASN A 13 -10.71 3.05 7.25
N ILE A 14 -11.99 2.79 7.49
CA ILE A 14 -12.47 2.20 8.75
C ILE A 14 -11.89 0.80 8.95
N LYS A 15 -11.84 -0.02 7.89
CA LYS A 15 -11.28 -1.37 7.93
C LYS A 15 -9.79 -1.34 8.27
N LEU A 16 -9.01 -0.40 7.69
CA LEU A 16 -7.59 -0.22 8.00
C LEU A 16 -7.38 -0.01 9.51
N ALA A 17 -8.20 0.84 10.13
CA ALA A 17 -8.12 1.10 11.57
C ALA A 17 -8.60 -0.10 12.40
N LYS A 18 -9.70 -0.77 12.02
CA LYS A 18 -10.20 -1.96 12.72
C LYS A 18 -9.20 -3.12 12.72
N LEU A 19 -8.33 -3.21 11.72
CA LEU A 19 -7.25 -4.19 11.65
C LEU A 19 -6.02 -3.81 12.50
N GLY A 20 -6.06 -2.67 13.23
CA GLY A 20 -4.92 -2.19 14.02
C GLY A 20 -3.73 -1.69 13.18
N LEU A 21 -3.96 -1.40 11.89
CA LEU A 21 -2.91 -0.95 10.99
C LEU A 21 -2.73 0.57 10.97
N SER A 22 -3.69 1.29 11.55
CA SER A 22 -3.72 2.74 11.61
C SER A 22 -4.18 3.16 12.99
N GLU A 23 -3.28 3.77 13.74
CA GLU A 23 -3.56 4.37 15.05
C GLU A 23 -3.80 5.88 14.92
N HIS A 24 -4.55 6.45 15.87
CA HIS A 24 -4.89 7.88 15.89
C HIS A 24 -5.56 8.35 14.58
N SER A 25 -4.91 9.25 13.84
CA SER A 25 -5.33 9.74 12.52
C SER A 25 -4.36 9.34 11.41
N PHE A 26 -3.32 8.55 11.75
CA PHE A 26 -2.29 8.13 10.81
C PHE A 26 -2.84 7.13 9.79
N GLY A 27 -2.23 7.12 8.61
CA GLY A 27 -2.64 6.24 7.54
C GLY A 27 -3.88 6.73 6.78
N ASN A 28 -4.01 6.26 5.58
CA ASN A 28 -5.10 6.62 4.69
C ASN A 28 -5.26 5.58 3.58
N VAL A 29 -6.48 5.54 3.05
CA VAL A 29 -6.82 4.77 1.86
C VAL A 29 -7.39 5.71 0.82
N SER A 30 -7.02 5.49 -0.43
CA SER A 30 -7.65 6.13 -1.59
C SER A 30 -8.23 5.09 -2.53
N ILE A 31 -9.31 5.47 -3.23
CA ILE A 31 -10.04 4.62 -4.18
C ILE A 31 -10.20 5.36 -5.49
N ARG A 32 -9.72 4.77 -6.58
CA ARG A 32 -9.89 5.30 -7.93
C ARG A 32 -11.36 5.23 -8.33
N ALA A 33 -11.97 6.38 -8.64
CA ALA A 33 -13.35 6.46 -9.07
C ALA A 33 -13.52 6.18 -10.57
N ASN A 34 -12.57 6.65 -11.37
CA ASN A 34 -12.42 6.40 -12.81
C ASN A 34 -10.99 6.70 -13.25
N ASP A 35 -10.73 6.82 -14.54
CA ASP A 35 -9.38 7.07 -15.07
C ASP A 35 -8.80 8.43 -14.67
N ASP A 36 -9.65 9.42 -14.37
CA ASP A 36 -9.26 10.79 -14.06
C ASP A 36 -9.43 11.18 -12.59
N LEU A 37 -10.10 10.38 -11.77
CA LEU A 37 -10.52 10.76 -10.41
C LEU A 37 -10.26 9.69 -9.36
N PHE A 38 -9.91 10.09 -8.14
CA PHE A 38 -9.89 9.21 -6.97
C PHE A 38 -10.35 9.92 -5.70
N PHE A 39 -11.02 9.20 -4.82
CA PHE A 39 -11.30 9.64 -3.44
C PHE A 39 -10.13 9.31 -2.52
N ILE A 40 -9.90 10.16 -1.52
CA ILE A 40 -8.91 9.92 -0.47
C ILE A 40 -9.45 10.37 0.89
N LYS A 41 -8.99 9.74 1.97
CA LYS A 41 -9.28 10.18 3.34
C LYS A 41 -8.86 11.64 3.55
N PRO A 42 -9.68 12.46 4.20
CA PRO A 42 -9.26 13.81 4.59
C PRO A 42 -8.17 13.77 5.68
N SER A 43 -7.34 14.81 5.69
CA SER A 43 -6.25 14.99 6.65
C SER A 43 -6.78 15.16 8.07
N GLY A 44 -6.10 14.56 9.06
CA GLY A 44 -6.36 14.76 10.49
C GLY A 44 -7.70 14.22 11.02
N VAL A 45 -8.56 13.64 10.17
CA VAL A 45 -9.85 13.11 10.59
C VAL A 45 -9.71 11.69 11.11
N LYS A 46 -10.16 11.44 12.36
CA LYS A 46 -10.28 10.08 12.89
C LYS A 46 -11.32 9.30 12.08
N VAL A 47 -11.01 8.07 11.70
CA VAL A 47 -11.85 7.26 10.79
C VAL A 47 -13.26 7.01 11.31
N ASN A 48 -13.44 6.89 12.63
CA ASN A 48 -14.76 6.72 13.27
C ASN A 48 -15.63 7.98 13.23
N LYS A 49 -15.05 9.14 12.88
CA LYS A 49 -15.75 10.42 12.68
C LYS A 49 -15.97 10.77 11.21
N LEU A 50 -15.47 9.94 10.30
CA LEU A 50 -15.55 10.18 8.86
C LEU A 50 -16.98 9.92 8.38
N LYS A 51 -17.58 10.94 7.73
CA LYS A 51 -18.94 10.90 7.20
C LYS A 51 -18.93 10.99 5.68
N LYS A 52 -20.03 10.54 5.08
CA LYS A 52 -20.29 10.70 3.64
C LYS A 52 -20.27 12.18 3.25
N GLY A 53 -19.73 12.47 2.06
CA GLY A 53 -19.54 13.84 1.56
C GLY A 53 -18.25 14.51 2.04
N GLN A 54 -17.48 13.85 2.91
CA GLN A 54 -16.25 14.41 3.48
C GLN A 54 -14.96 13.98 2.78
N CYS A 55 -14.99 12.89 1.99
CA CYS A 55 -13.79 12.46 1.28
C CYS A 55 -13.53 13.40 0.07
N PRO A 56 -12.36 14.05 0.03
CA PRO A 56 -11.96 14.82 -1.14
C PRO A 56 -11.86 13.94 -2.39
N LEU A 57 -12.43 14.42 -3.50
CA LEU A 57 -12.31 13.83 -4.83
C LEU A 57 -11.24 14.59 -5.60
N ILE A 58 -10.19 13.89 -5.99
CA ILE A 58 -8.98 14.46 -6.57
C ILE A 58 -8.94 14.17 -8.07
N ASN A 59 -8.67 15.19 -8.88
CA ASN A 59 -8.38 15.02 -10.30
C ASN A 59 -6.93 14.54 -10.48
N ILE A 60 -6.73 13.40 -11.15
CA ILE A 60 -5.41 12.76 -11.32
C ILE A 60 -4.47 13.61 -12.17
N LYS A 61 -4.96 14.33 -13.18
CA LYS A 61 -4.10 15.16 -14.05
C LYS A 61 -3.61 16.40 -13.30
N THR A 62 -4.53 17.11 -12.64
CA THR A 62 -4.25 18.43 -12.03
C THR A 62 -3.84 18.37 -10.57
N GLY A 63 -4.18 17.28 -9.84
CA GLY A 63 -4.00 17.16 -8.40
C GLY A 63 -4.99 17.99 -7.57
N LYS A 64 -5.95 18.66 -8.20
CA LYS A 64 -6.91 19.55 -7.52
C LYS A 64 -8.12 18.77 -7.00
N VAL A 65 -8.66 19.23 -5.86
CA VAL A 65 -9.97 18.78 -5.36
C VAL A 65 -11.06 19.28 -6.31
N VAL A 66 -11.98 18.39 -6.72
CA VAL A 66 -13.04 18.71 -7.69
C VAL A 66 -14.46 18.59 -7.13
N ASN A 67 -14.62 18.07 -5.92
CA ASN A 67 -15.91 18.07 -5.23
C ASN A 67 -15.99 19.22 -4.20
N ARG A 68 -17.20 19.44 -3.64
CA ARG A 68 -17.46 20.46 -2.61
C ARG A 68 -17.01 20.01 -1.19
N SER A 69 -16.03 19.11 -1.08
CA SER A 69 -15.48 18.77 0.23
C SER A 69 -14.85 20.00 0.87
N VAL A 70 -15.28 20.32 2.08
CA VAL A 70 -14.70 21.40 2.90
C VAL A 70 -13.44 20.97 3.63
N LEU A 71 -13.14 19.66 3.63
CA LEU A 71 -11.98 19.09 4.31
C LEU A 71 -10.79 18.99 3.37
N LYS A 72 -9.62 19.32 3.90
CA LYS A 72 -8.35 19.18 3.17
C LYS A 72 -8.05 17.69 2.93
N PRO A 73 -7.56 17.30 1.75
CA PRO A 73 -7.13 15.92 1.49
C PRO A 73 -5.94 15.53 2.37
N SER A 74 -5.72 14.22 2.56
CA SER A 74 -4.52 13.69 3.24
C SER A 74 -3.26 14.34 2.70
N VAL A 75 -2.27 14.57 3.57
CA VAL A 75 -0.95 15.05 3.17
C VAL A 75 -0.27 14.11 2.18
N ASP A 76 -0.57 12.81 2.22
CA ASP A 76 -0.05 11.80 1.30
C ASP A 76 -0.67 11.83 -0.09
N THR A 77 -1.63 12.71 -0.34
CA THR A 77 -2.29 12.84 -1.66
C THR A 77 -1.30 12.93 -2.83
N PRO A 78 -0.19 13.68 -2.76
CA PRO A 78 0.77 13.72 -3.85
C PRO A 78 1.46 12.37 -4.11
N THR A 79 1.69 11.55 -3.07
CA THR A 79 2.23 10.19 -3.21
C THR A 79 1.26 9.29 -3.97
N HIS A 80 -0.01 9.26 -3.53
CA HIS A 80 -1.06 8.49 -4.19
C HIS A 80 -1.28 8.93 -5.64
N LEU A 81 -1.26 10.23 -5.87
CA LEU A 81 -1.40 10.84 -7.19
C LEU A 81 -0.31 10.35 -8.16
N GLU A 82 0.96 10.33 -7.74
CA GLU A 82 2.06 9.84 -8.56
C GLU A 82 1.88 8.35 -8.89
N ILE A 83 1.46 7.54 -7.93
CA ILE A 83 1.18 6.11 -8.16
C ILE A 83 0.03 5.94 -9.17
N TYR A 84 -1.09 6.64 -8.99
CA TYR A 84 -2.22 6.56 -9.93
C TYR A 84 -1.88 7.04 -11.35
N LYS A 85 -1.06 8.09 -11.49
CA LYS A 85 -0.58 8.59 -12.80
C LYS A 85 0.24 7.54 -13.55
N ASN A 86 1.05 6.77 -12.83
CA ASN A 86 1.98 5.82 -13.43
C ASN A 86 1.37 4.43 -13.66
N PHE A 87 0.31 4.05 -12.90
CA PHE A 87 -0.24 2.69 -12.91
C PHE A 87 -1.76 2.72 -13.00
N LYS A 88 -2.30 2.63 -14.22
CA LYS A 88 -3.75 2.73 -14.50
C LYS A 88 -4.57 1.58 -13.90
N ASN A 89 -3.98 0.39 -13.77
CA ASN A 89 -4.66 -0.80 -13.24
C ASN A 89 -4.87 -0.75 -11.72
N ILE A 90 -4.19 0.15 -11.00
CA ILE A 90 -4.39 0.31 -9.57
C ILE A 90 -5.75 0.97 -9.31
N LYS A 91 -6.61 0.29 -8.54
CA LYS A 91 -7.94 0.76 -8.13
C LYS A 91 -7.98 1.26 -6.69
N SER A 92 -7.07 0.80 -5.84
CA SER A 92 -6.94 1.24 -4.44
C SER A 92 -5.49 1.36 -4.02
N ILE A 93 -5.19 2.30 -3.13
CA ILE A 93 -3.89 2.47 -2.48
C ILE A 93 -4.14 2.65 -0.99
N SER A 94 -3.32 2.01 -0.16
CA SER A 94 -3.29 2.17 1.29
C SER A 94 -1.90 2.54 1.76
N HIS A 95 -1.83 3.49 2.67
CA HIS A 95 -0.64 3.85 3.42
C HIS A 95 -0.92 3.71 4.91
N CYS A 96 0.00 3.12 5.65
CA CYS A 96 -0.11 3.03 7.11
C CYS A 96 1.26 2.83 7.77
N HIS A 97 1.29 3.10 9.07
CA HIS A 97 2.46 2.94 9.94
C HIS A 97 2.25 1.75 10.89
N SER A 98 1.87 0.60 10.34
CA SER A 98 1.69 -0.61 11.14
C SER A 98 3.02 -1.07 11.74
N MET A 99 2.98 -1.64 12.93
CA MET A 99 4.13 -1.80 13.84
C MET A 99 5.34 -2.49 13.20
N TYR A 100 5.17 -3.71 12.70
CA TYR A 100 6.29 -4.50 12.19
C TYR A 100 6.76 -4.02 10.82
N ALA A 101 5.85 -3.69 9.91
CA ALA A 101 6.23 -3.14 8.60
C ALA A 101 6.99 -1.81 8.75
N THR A 102 6.55 -0.95 9.68
CA THR A 102 7.24 0.30 9.99
C THR A 102 8.60 0.06 10.63
N ALA A 103 8.74 -0.92 11.52
CA ALA A 103 10.04 -1.29 12.07
C ALA A 103 11.05 -1.72 10.99
N TRP A 104 10.61 -2.53 10.00
CA TRP A 104 11.42 -2.87 8.83
C TRP A 104 11.77 -1.65 7.98
N ALA A 105 10.81 -0.75 7.78
CA ALA A 105 11.02 0.51 7.07
C ALA A 105 12.04 1.41 7.77
N GLN A 106 11.96 1.56 9.09
CA GLN A 106 12.92 2.32 9.91
C GLN A 106 14.33 1.71 9.86
N ALA A 107 14.42 0.38 9.82
CA ALA A 107 15.68 -0.33 9.61
C ALA A 107 16.20 -0.23 8.16
N SER A 108 15.44 0.39 7.23
CA SER A 108 15.77 0.49 5.80
C SER A 108 16.06 -0.87 5.15
N ARG A 109 15.34 -1.92 5.59
CA ARG A 109 15.52 -3.30 5.14
C ARG A 109 14.27 -3.83 4.46
N SER A 110 14.46 -4.51 3.32
CA SER A 110 13.41 -5.31 2.68
C SER A 110 12.99 -6.46 3.60
N ILE A 111 11.72 -6.84 3.58
CA ILE A 111 11.23 -8.01 4.32
C ILE A 111 11.60 -9.26 3.50
N PRO A 112 12.48 -10.14 4.01
CA PRO A 112 12.97 -11.28 3.25
C PRO A 112 11.90 -12.36 3.08
N LEU A 113 11.89 -13.03 1.92
CA LEU A 113 11.04 -14.19 1.66
C LEU A 113 11.56 -15.40 2.40
N LEU A 114 11.00 -15.68 3.59
CA LEU A 114 11.46 -16.74 4.48
C LEU A 114 10.50 -17.93 4.56
N GLY A 115 9.24 -17.75 4.18
CA GLY A 115 8.22 -18.79 4.35
C GLY A 115 7.15 -18.81 3.28
N THR A 116 6.36 -19.87 3.28
CA THR A 116 5.32 -20.13 2.27
C THR A 116 4.18 -19.11 2.32
N THR A 117 3.83 -18.60 3.51
CA THR A 117 2.84 -17.53 3.67
C THR A 117 3.24 -16.28 2.87
N HIS A 118 4.53 -15.90 2.91
CA HIS A 118 5.05 -14.81 2.09
C HIS A 118 4.97 -15.18 0.60
N ALA A 119 5.46 -16.38 0.23
CA ALA A 119 5.50 -16.84 -1.14
C ALA A 119 4.11 -16.95 -1.81
N ASP A 120 3.05 -17.17 -1.06
CA ASP A 120 1.69 -17.22 -1.58
C ASP A 120 1.21 -15.87 -2.18
N PHE A 121 1.78 -14.74 -1.76
CA PHE A 121 1.33 -13.39 -2.13
C PHE A 121 2.39 -12.54 -2.81
N TRP A 122 3.67 -12.78 -2.53
CA TRP A 122 4.81 -12.06 -3.12
C TRP A 122 5.81 -13.03 -3.72
N LYS A 123 6.24 -12.74 -4.94
CA LYS A 123 7.23 -13.58 -5.64
C LYS A 123 8.63 -13.46 -5.07
N ASN A 124 8.97 -12.29 -4.53
CA ASN A 124 10.29 -11.95 -4.00
C ASN A 124 10.17 -11.30 -2.62
N ASP A 125 11.28 -10.84 -2.06
CA ASP A 125 11.29 -10.01 -0.85
C ASP A 125 10.36 -8.79 -1.04
N ILE A 126 9.68 -8.32 0.03
CA ILE A 126 8.93 -7.06 -0.04
C ILE A 126 9.96 -5.92 -0.02
N PRO A 127 10.04 -5.12 -1.08
CA PRO A 127 11.14 -4.17 -1.24
C PRO A 127 10.99 -2.94 -0.34
N VAL A 128 12.12 -2.27 -0.07
CA VAL A 128 12.16 -0.95 0.57
C VAL A 128 12.75 0.08 -0.40
N VAL A 129 12.16 1.26 -0.49
CA VAL A 129 12.76 2.41 -1.15
C VAL A 129 13.63 3.18 -0.17
N LYS A 130 14.75 3.73 -0.65
CA LYS A 130 15.74 4.46 0.15
C LYS A 130 15.18 5.81 0.63
N TYR A 131 15.90 6.47 1.53
CA TYR A 131 15.58 7.84 1.96
C TYR A 131 15.60 8.83 0.79
N LEU A 132 14.76 9.83 0.90
CA LEU A 132 14.80 11.01 0.03
C LEU A 132 16.09 11.81 0.26
N LYS A 133 16.55 12.47 -0.78
CA LYS A 133 17.67 13.42 -0.69
C LYS A 133 17.21 14.70 0.00
N LYS A 134 18.12 15.39 0.71
CA LYS A 134 17.82 16.64 1.43
C LYS A 134 17.09 17.69 0.57
N LYS A 135 17.45 17.83 -0.71
CA LYS A 135 16.80 18.77 -1.64
C LYS A 135 15.36 18.44 -1.97
N GLU A 136 14.93 17.18 -1.78
CA GLU A 136 13.60 16.69 -2.10
C GLU A 136 12.61 16.91 -0.94
N MET A 137 13.10 17.22 0.27
CA MET A 137 12.30 17.39 1.48
C MET A 137 11.24 18.50 1.38
N LYS A 138 11.47 19.54 0.57
CA LYS A 138 10.49 20.63 0.36
C LYS A 138 9.15 20.14 -0.25
N LYS A 139 9.13 18.97 -0.89
CA LYS A 139 7.95 18.33 -1.48
C LYS A 139 7.97 16.83 -1.17
N TYR A 140 8.08 16.51 0.12
CA TYR A 140 8.32 15.17 0.65
C TYR A 140 7.39 14.12 0.03
N GLU A 141 6.09 14.33 0.09
CA GLU A 141 5.09 13.36 -0.37
C GLU A 141 5.15 13.16 -1.88
N LEU A 142 5.38 14.22 -2.65
CA LEU A 142 5.54 14.14 -4.11
C LEU A 142 6.77 13.28 -4.47
N TYR A 143 7.90 13.56 -3.82
CA TYR A 143 9.14 12.82 -4.11
C TYR A 143 9.08 11.39 -3.57
N THR A 144 8.36 11.13 -2.49
CA THR A 144 8.05 9.77 -2.03
C THR A 144 7.32 8.99 -3.13
N GLY A 145 6.27 9.56 -3.72
CA GLY A 145 5.55 8.94 -4.83
C GLY A 145 6.43 8.68 -6.06
N LYS A 146 7.26 9.67 -6.44
CA LYS A 146 8.23 9.52 -7.54
C LYS A 146 9.25 8.42 -7.26
N LEU A 147 9.74 8.32 -6.02
CA LEU A 147 10.73 7.31 -5.62
C LEU A 147 10.12 5.90 -5.65
N ILE A 148 8.87 5.74 -5.20
CA ILE A 148 8.12 4.49 -5.32
C ILE A 148 7.98 4.09 -6.80
N CYS A 149 7.49 4.99 -7.64
CA CYS A 149 7.31 4.72 -9.06
C CYS A 149 8.63 4.41 -9.76
N LYS A 150 9.71 5.13 -9.43
CA LYS A 150 11.05 4.88 -9.95
C LYS A 150 11.54 3.48 -9.57
N LYS A 151 11.44 3.10 -8.29
CA LYS A 151 11.82 1.74 -7.81
C LYS A 151 11.10 0.65 -8.59
N ILE A 152 9.77 0.79 -8.75
CA ILE A 152 8.96 -0.18 -9.48
C ILE A 152 9.43 -0.31 -10.94
N LYS A 153 9.72 0.80 -11.62
CA LYS A 153 10.15 0.81 -13.02
C LYS A 153 11.58 0.29 -13.19
N ASP A 154 12.54 0.80 -12.42
CA ASP A 154 13.96 0.47 -12.54
C ASP A 154 14.21 -1.03 -12.29
N GLU A 155 13.52 -1.61 -11.30
CA GLU A 155 13.66 -3.02 -10.95
C GLU A 155 12.65 -3.91 -11.68
N LYS A 156 11.87 -3.35 -12.62
CA LYS A 156 10.85 -4.07 -13.40
C LYS A 156 9.89 -4.86 -12.50
N ILE A 157 9.51 -4.27 -11.36
CA ILE A 157 8.61 -4.89 -10.40
C ILE A 157 7.21 -4.98 -11.02
N ASN A 158 6.68 -6.19 -11.09
CA ASN A 158 5.30 -6.38 -11.48
C ASN A 158 4.38 -6.03 -10.28
N ILE A 159 3.54 -5.00 -10.43
CA ILE A 159 2.66 -4.48 -9.37
C ILE A 159 1.58 -5.45 -8.91
N ASP A 160 1.21 -6.43 -9.74
CA ASP A 160 0.22 -7.45 -9.38
C ASP A 160 0.84 -8.56 -8.50
N THR A 161 2.14 -8.82 -8.66
CA THR A 161 2.88 -9.84 -7.91
C THR A 161 3.76 -9.26 -6.79
N CYS A 162 3.81 -7.94 -6.69
CA CYS A 162 4.40 -7.18 -5.59
C CYS A 162 3.46 -6.02 -5.24
N PRO A 163 2.33 -6.30 -4.57
CA PRO A 163 1.28 -5.32 -4.33
C PRO A 163 1.56 -4.35 -3.18
N GLY A 164 2.82 -4.07 -2.90
CA GLY A 164 3.23 -3.10 -1.89
C GLY A 164 4.72 -3.10 -1.62
N LEU A 165 5.19 -2.09 -0.91
CA LEU A 165 6.58 -1.89 -0.52
C LEU A 165 6.70 -1.02 0.74
N LEU A 166 7.93 -0.88 1.24
CA LEU A 166 8.27 -0.03 2.37
C LEU A 166 8.98 1.24 1.90
N VAL A 167 8.79 2.33 2.64
CA VAL A 167 9.53 3.58 2.50
C VAL A 167 10.42 3.76 3.71
N SER A 168 11.73 3.86 3.52
CA SER A 168 12.73 3.97 4.60
C SER A 168 12.39 5.09 5.59
N GLY A 169 12.39 4.75 6.87
CA GLY A 169 12.11 5.67 7.98
C GLY A 169 10.65 6.13 8.04
N HIS A 170 9.73 5.56 7.26
CA HIS A 170 8.34 6.04 7.18
C HIS A 170 7.34 4.92 7.50
N GLY A 171 7.02 4.08 6.53
CA GLY A 171 6.02 3.03 6.67
C GLY A 171 5.80 2.28 5.37
N GLN A 172 4.64 1.65 5.22
CA GLN A 172 4.31 0.88 4.05
C GLN A 172 3.33 1.61 3.12
N PHE A 173 3.45 1.34 1.83
CA PHE A 173 2.45 1.62 0.81
C PHE A 173 2.06 0.31 0.12
N SER A 174 0.77 0.07 -0.01
CA SER A 174 0.25 -1.08 -0.73
C SER A 174 -0.83 -0.65 -1.72
N TRP A 175 -1.08 -1.47 -2.71
CA TRP A 175 -2.06 -1.20 -3.78
C TRP A 175 -2.78 -2.47 -4.22
N GLY A 176 -3.80 -2.29 -5.05
CA GLY A 176 -4.52 -3.40 -5.65
C GLY A 176 -5.36 -2.99 -6.85
N ASN A 177 -5.64 -3.98 -7.70
CA ASN A 177 -6.48 -3.86 -8.90
C ASN A 177 -7.99 -3.95 -8.62
N ALA A 178 -8.38 -4.03 -7.34
CA ALA A 178 -9.76 -3.93 -6.87
C ALA A 178 -9.82 -3.02 -5.63
N TYR A 179 -10.99 -2.46 -5.33
CA TYR A 179 -11.19 -1.44 -4.29
C TYR A 179 -10.76 -1.89 -2.89
N VAL A 180 -10.96 -3.17 -2.57
CA VAL A 180 -10.68 -3.74 -1.24
C VAL A 180 -9.26 -4.31 -1.10
N LYS A 181 -8.50 -4.39 -2.18
CA LYS A 181 -7.23 -5.13 -2.19
C LYS A 181 -6.09 -4.39 -1.46
N ALA A 182 -6.03 -3.07 -1.52
CA ALA A 182 -4.94 -2.33 -0.87
C ALA A 182 -4.90 -2.59 0.65
N VAL A 183 -6.03 -2.53 1.34
CA VAL A 183 -6.10 -2.78 2.80
C VAL A 183 -5.77 -4.24 3.12
N ILE A 184 -6.24 -5.20 2.32
CA ILE A 184 -5.86 -6.61 2.46
C ILE A 184 -4.34 -6.77 2.33
N ASN A 185 -3.73 -6.13 1.33
CA ASN A 185 -2.29 -6.21 1.11
C ASN A 185 -1.50 -5.51 2.22
N SER A 186 -1.99 -4.38 2.78
CA SER A 186 -1.39 -3.77 3.98
C SER A 186 -1.36 -4.75 5.16
N ASN A 187 -2.46 -5.45 5.40
CA ASN A 187 -2.56 -6.43 6.48
C ASN A 187 -1.61 -7.63 6.26
N LEU A 188 -1.49 -8.08 5.02
CA LEU A 188 -0.56 -9.15 4.66
C LEU A 188 0.90 -8.72 4.84
N ILE A 189 1.27 -7.50 4.45
CA ILE A 189 2.62 -6.97 4.67
C ILE A 189 2.94 -6.96 6.17
N GLU A 190 2.04 -6.46 7.01
CA GLU A 190 2.22 -6.43 8.45
C GLU A 190 2.39 -7.84 9.04
N TYR A 191 1.52 -8.78 8.64
CA TYR A 191 1.58 -10.16 9.09
C TYR A 191 2.88 -10.84 8.69
N ILE A 192 3.31 -10.69 7.43
CA ILE A 192 4.57 -11.23 6.91
C ILE A 192 5.77 -10.59 7.61
N ALA A 193 5.74 -9.27 7.83
CA ALA A 193 6.80 -8.54 8.54
C ALA A 193 7.00 -9.07 9.96
N ARG A 194 5.90 -9.33 10.67
CA ARG A 194 5.90 -9.91 12.02
C ARG A 194 6.49 -11.31 12.03
N ILE A 195 6.05 -12.19 11.13
CA ILE A 195 6.58 -13.56 11.01
C ILE A 195 8.06 -13.54 10.67
N ALA A 196 8.49 -12.71 9.72
CA ALA A 196 9.90 -12.60 9.32
C ALA A 196 10.77 -12.12 10.48
N TYR A 197 10.31 -11.14 11.24
CA TYR A 197 11.00 -10.70 12.46
C TYR A 197 11.14 -11.83 13.48
N ALA A 198 10.06 -12.55 13.78
CA ALA A 198 10.09 -13.67 14.73
C ALA A 198 11.03 -14.80 14.25
N ALA A 199 10.97 -15.18 12.98
CA ALA A 199 11.83 -16.20 12.40
C ALA A 199 13.32 -15.84 12.49
N ILE A 200 13.68 -14.58 12.28
CA ILE A 200 15.06 -14.10 12.42
C ILE A 200 15.49 -14.14 13.89
N LYS A 201 14.61 -13.77 14.83
CA LYS A 201 14.90 -13.84 16.28
C LYS A 201 15.07 -15.28 16.78
N ILE A 202 14.32 -16.23 16.22
CA ILE A 202 14.48 -17.66 16.50
C ILE A 202 15.81 -18.21 15.94
N GLY A 203 16.41 -17.53 14.98
CA GLY A 203 17.72 -17.89 14.42
C GLY A 203 17.63 -18.60 13.07
N ILE A 204 16.67 -18.22 12.21
CA ILE A 204 16.62 -18.77 10.84
C ILE A 204 17.96 -18.59 10.12
N LYS A 205 18.50 -19.66 9.56
CA LYS A 205 19.82 -19.68 8.90
C LYS A 205 19.75 -19.58 7.38
N LYS A 206 18.62 -19.95 6.77
CA LYS A 206 18.49 -20.06 5.30
C LYS A 206 17.16 -19.46 4.83
N LYS A 207 17.17 -18.83 3.66
CA LYS A 207 15.93 -18.43 2.96
C LYS A 207 15.15 -19.66 2.49
N LEU A 208 13.86 -19.46 2.22
CA LEU A 208 13.01 -20.49 1.61
C LEU A 208 13.62 -20.93 0.26
N PRO A 209 13.77 -22.25 0.00
CA PRO A 209 14.25 -22.76 -1.28
C PRO A 209 13.40 -22.23 -2.46
N LYS A 210 14.07 -21.85 -3.56
CA LYS A 210 13.41 -21.25 -4.73
C LYS A 210 12.30 -22.11 -5.33
N TYR A 211 12.48 -23.45 -5.33
CA TYR A 211 11.46 -24.36 -5.87
C TYR A 211 10.18 -24.36 -5.01
N ILE A 212 10.32 -24.25 -3.68
CA ILE A 212 9.17 -24.16 -2.76
C ILE A 212 8.47 -22.80 -2.93
N SER A 213 9.21 -21.70 -2.96
CA SER A 213 8.62 -20.37 -3.14
C SER A 213 7.89 -20.24 -4.48
N LYS A 214 8.49 -20.78 -5.55
CA LYS A 214 7.86 -20.82 -6.88
C LYS A 214 6.57 -21.63 -6.87
N PHE A 215 6.58 -22.84 -6.28
CA PHE A 215 5.40 -23.69 -6.18
C PHE A 215 4.25 -22.99 -5.46
N HIS A 216 4.54 -22.39 -4.29
CA HIS A 216 3.53 -21.66 -3.51
C HIS A 216 2.98 -20.44 -4.23
N PHE A 217 3.83 -19.68 -4.91
CA PHE A 217 3.39 -18.54 -5.69
C PHE A 217 2.50 -18.97 -6.86
N ASP A 218 2.93 -19.96 -7.63
CA ASP A 218 2.26 -20.40 -8.86
C ASP A 218 0.88 -21.00 -8.56
N ARG A 219 0.69 -21.76 -7.49
CA ARG A 219 -0.59 -22.37 -7.12
C ARG A 219 -1.72 -21.36 -6.86
N LYS A 220 -1.38 -20.10 -6.54
CA LYS A 220 -2.35 -19.01 -6.29
C LYS A 220 -2.41 -17.99 -7.43
N ASN A 221 -1.32 -17.77 -8.15
CA ASN A 221 -1.15 -16.62 -9.03
C ASN A 221 -0.96 -17.01 -10.50
N SER A 222 -0.76 -18.28 -10.84
CA SER A 222 -0.61 -18.72 -12.24
C SER A 222 -1.96 -18.97 -12.92
N LYS A 223 -1.93 -19.14 -14.25
CA LYS A 223 -3.11 -19.58 -15.03
C LYS A 223 -3.66 -20.94 -14.60
N LYS A 224 -2.82 -21.78 -13.98
CA LYS A 224 -3.16 -23.11 -13.44
C LYS A 224 -3.37 -23.11 -11.93
N LYS A 225 -3.84 -21.99 -11.37
CA LYS A 225 -4.14 -21.88 -9.95
C LYS A 225 -5.17 -22.93 -9.52
N TYR A 226 -4.92 -23.57 -8.39
CA TYR A 226 -5.82 -24.60 -7.82
C TYR A 226 -6.08 -24.36 -6.33
N TYR A 227 -5.50 -23.31 -5.74
CA TYR A 227 -5.65 -23.02 -4.34
C TYR A 227 -6.57 -21.80 -4.13
N GLY A 228 -7.58 -21.99 -3.30
CA GLY A 228 -8.62 -21.02 -3.04
C GLY A 228 -9.95 -21.46 -3.68
N GLN A 229 -11.03 -20.82 -3.25
CA GLN A 229 -12.33 -21.00 -3.91
C GLN A 229 -12.39 -20.06 -5.12
N ASN A 230 -13.00 -20.55 -6.21
CA ASN A 230 -13.20 -19.78 -7.44
C ASN A 230 -14.29 -18.72 -7.26
#